data_b00868655aed90117930c14965cf388a
#
_entry.id   b00868655aed90117930c14965cf388a
#
_cell.length_a   1.000
_cell.length_b   1.000
_cell.length_c   1.000
_cell.angle_alpha   90.00
_cell.angle_beta   90.00
_cell.angle_gamma   90.00
#
_symmetry.space_group_name_H-M   'P 1'
#
loop_
_entity.id
_entity.type
_entity.pdbx_description
1 polymer ?
#
loop_
_entity_poly.entity_id
_entity_poly.type
_entity_poly.pdbx_seq_one_letter_code
_entity_poly.pdbx_strand_id
1 'polypeptide(L)'
;MSAAGPRDYHRVMAQEAKQGELTLREVAELLPGTGEIMASVGACWWKCAYAARGGNWPLAAYFVRRLRSLQRKLAVVRPKYSGDLAAFEEQHIAPTLAACYAEDLAAFDRAFAAATDRANEMHVKWAKPYIRWTLPDEPPKDLEMSSQP
;
A
#
# COMPACT_ATOMS: atom_id res chain seq x y z
N MET A 1 -21.48 56.63 1.89
CA MET A 1 -20.67 55.41 1.68
C MET A 1 -20.15 54.96 3.07
N SER A 2 -20.78 53.93 3.61
CA SER A 2 -20.39 53.39 4.93
C SER A 2 -19.27 52.39 4.71
N ALA A 3 -18.11 52.68 5.32
CA ALA A 3 -16.97 51.73 5.30
C ALA A 3 -17.32 50.57 6.23
N ALA A 4 -17.24 49.35 5.70
CA ALA A 4 -17.40 48.13 6.48
C ALA A 4 -16.41 48.14 7.65
N GLY A 5 -16.91 47.93 8.87
CA GLY A 5 -16.10 47.96 10.09
C GLY A 5 -15.18 46.69 10.17
N PRO A 6 -14.15 46.74 11.07
CA PRO A 6 -13.19 45.63 11.20
C PRO A 6 -13.80 44.25 11.46
N ARG A 7 -14.99 44.20 12.05
CA ARG A 7 -15.73 42.93 12.31
C ARG A 7 -16.30 42.30 11.02
N ASP A 8 -16.72 43.11 10.06
CA ASP A 8 -17.24 42.61 8.79
C ASP A 8 -16.11 42.07 7.91
N TYR A 9 -14.93 42.69 7.95
CA TYR A 9 -13.75 42.25 7.24
C TYR A 9 -13.29 40.84 7.70
N HIS A 10 -13.21 40.61 9.00
CA HIS A 10 -12.86 39.30 9.57
C HIS A 10 -13.90 38.22 9.22
N ARG A 11 -15.16 38.59 9.17
CA ARG A 11 -16.24 37.66 8.77
C ARG A 11 -16.18 37.29 7.29
N VAL A 12 -15.90 38.26 6.42
CA VAL A 12 -15.75 38.03 4.97
C VAL A 12 -14.49 37.19 4.70
N MET A 13 -13.35 37.53 5.31
CA MET A 13 -12.12 36.77 5.14
C MET A 13 -12.23 35.33 5.70
N ALA A 14 -12.95 35.13 6.82
CA ALA A 14 -13.23 33.80 7.36
C ALA A 14 -14.19 32.99 6.46
N GLN A 15 -15.03 33.66 5.67
CA GLN A 15 -15.97 33.03 4.75
C GLN A 15 -15.32 32.72 3.40
N GLU A 16 -14.40 33.55 2.93
CA GLU A 16 -13.58 33.30 1.74
C GLU A 16 -12.53 32.21 1.99
N ALA A 17 -11.92 32.16 3.17
CA ALA A 17 -11.03 31.05 3.57
C ALA A 17 -11.78 29.69 3.58
N LYS A 18 -13.06 29.67 3.94
CA LYS A 18 -13.88 28.46 3.93
C LYS A 18 -14.24 27.95 2.52
N GLN A 19 -14.15 28.76 1.47
CA GLN A 19 -14.50 28.36 0.11
C GLN A 19 -13.40 27.53 -0.59
N GLY A 20 -12.20 27.46 -0.05
CA GLY A 20 -11.09 26.69 -0.61
C GLY A 20 -10.49 25.66 0.37
N GLU A 21 -10.95 25.61 1.61
CA GLU A 21 -10.43 24.68 2.64
C GLU A 21 -11.37 23.48 2.80
N LEU A 22 -10.82 22.28 2.64
CA LEU A 22 -11.53 21.04 2.94
C LEU A 22 -11.66 20.88 4.46
N THR A 23 -12.84 20.48 4.92
CA THR A 23 -13.03 20.05 6.30
C THR A 23 -12.32 18.71 6.53
N LEU A 24 -11.99 18.40 7.78
CA LEU A 24 -11.43 17.09 8.14
C LEU A 24 -12.33 15.93 7.69
N ARG A 25 -13.64 16.12 7.69
CA ARG A 25 -14.60 15.13 7.21
C ARG A 25 -14.48 14.91 5.70
N GLU A 26 -14.43 15.99 4.92
CA GLU A 26 -14.24 15.92 3.47
C GLU A 26 -12.88 15.29 3.12
N VAL A 27 -11.81 15.64 3.85
CA VAL A 27 -10.50 14.98 3.69
C VAL A 27 -10.60 13.48 4.00
N ALA A 28 -11.31 13.09 5.06
CA ALA A 28 -11.50 11.68 5.40
C ALA A 28 -12.29 10.91 4.34
N GLU A 29 -13.27 11.56 3.68
CA GLU A 29 -14.06 10.98 2.58
C GLU A 29 -13.22 10.81 1.29
N LEU A 30 -12.18 11.62 1.10
CA LEU A 30 -11.25 11.54 -0.04
C LEU A 30 -10.15 10.49 0.15
N LEU A 31 -9.95 9.95 1.37
CA LEU A 31 -8.96 8.91 1.61
C LEU A 31 -9.34 7.62 0.87
N PRO A 32 -8.35 6.93 0.27
CA PRO A 32 -8.61 5.69 -0.45
C PRO A 32 -9.21 4.63 0.49
N GLY A 33 -10.16 3.86 -0.02
CA GLY A 33 -10.76 2.73 0.68
C GLY A 33 -9.78 1.56 0.82
N THR A 34 -10.13 0.60 1.69
CA THR A 34 -9.33 -0.63 1.88
C THR A 34 -9.09 -1.36 0.55
N GLY A 35 -10.14 -1.46 -0.30
CA GLY A 35 -10.05 -2.14 -1.60
C GLY A 35 -9.06 -1.47 -2.55
N GLU A 36 -9.03 -0.14 -2.61
CA GLU A 36 -8.10 0.62 -3.45
C GLU A 36 -6.65 0.44 -2.99
N ILE A 37 -6.40 0.53 -1.69
CA ILE A 37 -5.06 0.31 -1.13
C ILE A 37 -4.63 -1.12 -1.38
N MET A 38 -5.50 -2.11 -1.12
CA MET A 38 -5.17 -3.52 -1.27
C MET A 38 -5.00 -3.95 -2.72
N ALA A 39 -5.69 -3.32 -3.68
CA ALA A 39 -5.42 -3.53 -5.10
C ALA A 39 -3.99 -3.12 -5.48
N SER A 40 -3.52 -2.00 -4.97
CA SER A 40 -2.13 -1.55 -5.15
C SER A 40 -1.12 -2.44 -4.43
N VAL A 41 -1.45 -2.92 -3.22
CA VAL A 41 -0.64 -3.90 -2.48
C VAL A 41 -0.51 -5.20 -3.29
N GLY A 42 -1.61 -5.73 -3.81
CA GLY A 42 -1.62 -6.93 -4.65
C GLY A 42 -0.77 -6.77 -5.90
N ALA A 43 -0.87 -5.64 -6.60
CA ALA A 43 -0.07 -5.34 -7.77
C ALA A 43 1.44 -5.32 -7.46
N CYS A 44 1.85 -4.70 -6.34
CA CYS A 44 3.24 -4.73 -5.89
C CYS A 44 3.69 -6.16 -5.56
N TRP A 45 2.82 -6.95 -4.94
CA TRP A 45 3.13 -8.29 -4.48
C TRP A 45 3.47 -9.23 -5.63
N TRP A 46 2.60 -9.38 -6.62
CA TRP A 46 2.88 -10.28 -7.73
C TRP A 46 4.01 -9.78 -8.65
N LYS A 47 4.16 -8.44 -8.83
CA LYS A 47 5.25 -7.87 -9.61
C LYS A 47 6.62 -8.07 -8.96
N CYS A 48 6.71 -8.05 -7.63
CA CYS A 48 7.99 -8.30 -6.95
C CYS A 48 8.49 -9.74 -7.18
N ALA A 49 7.58 -10.72 -7.29
CA ALA A 49 7.96 -12.09 -7.59
C ALA A 49 8.63 -12.23 -8.97
N TYR A 50 8.07 -11.61 -9.98
CA TYR A 50 8.65 -11.62 -11.32
C TYR A 50 9.97 -10.84 -11.39
N ALA A 51 10.08 -9.71 -10.70
CA ALA A 51 11.33 -8.96 -10.61
C ALA A 51 12.44 -9.79 -9.95
N ALA A 52 12.15 -10.46 -8.83
CA ALA A 52 13.11 -11.34 -8.16
C ALA A 52 13.55 -12.50 -9.07
N ARG A 53 12.60 -13.18 -9.70
CA ARG A 53 12.86 -14.30 -10.61
C ARG A 53 13.61 -13.89 -11.87
N GLY A 54 13.43 -12.66 -12.33
CA GLY A 54 14.20 -12.07 -13.41
C GLY A 54 15.58 -11.56 -13.01
N GLY A 55 15.92 -11.59 -11.72
CA GLY A 55 17.18 -11.06 -11.20
C GLY A 55 17.23 -9.55 -11.05
N ASN A 56 16.10 -8.85 -11.24
CA ASN A 56 16.01 -7.41 -10.99
C ASN A 56 15.72 -7.13 -9.51
N TRP A 57 16.72 -7.38 -8.68
CA TRP A 57 16.62 -7.26 -7.22
C TRP A 57 16.30 -5.84 -6.73
N PRO A 58 16.84 -4.77 -7.33
CA PRO A 58 16.44 -3.40 -6.98
C PRO A 58 14.94 -3.16 -7.19
N LEU A 59 14.37 -3.68 -8.30
CA LEU A 59 12.95 -3.56 -8.60
C LEU A 59 12.10 -4.42 -7.65
N ALA A 60 12.54 -5.64 -7.34
CA ALA A 60 11.87 -6.50 -6.35
C ALA A 60 11.79 -5.81 -4.98
N ALA A 61 12.92 -5.31 -4.49
CA ALA A 61 12.97 -4.57 -3.23
C ALA A 61 12.12 -3.29 -3.26
N TYR A 62 12.08 -2.57 -4.39
CA TYR A 62 11.21 -1.41 -4.57
C TYR A 62 9.74 -1.77 -4.34
N PHE A 63 9.25 -2.83 -4.99
CA PHE A 63 7.86 -3.26 -4.82
C PHE A 63 7.55 -3.70 -3.39
N VAL A 64 8.44 -4.45 -2.74
CA VAL A 64 8.24 -4.87 -1.34
C VAL A 64 8.20 -3.66 -0.40
N ARG A 65 9.08 -2.67 -0.57
CA ARG A 65 9.04 -1.43 0.21
C ARG A 65 7.76 -0.61 -0.04
N ARG A 66 7.32 -0.53 -1.30
CA ARG A 66 6.08 0.17 -1.67
C ARG A 66 4.87 -0.50 -1.03
N LEU A 67 4.78 -1.82 -1.10
CA LEU A 67 3.75 -2.62 -0.44
C LEU A 67 3.72 -2.35 1.07
N ARG A 68 4.86 -2.39 1.73
CA ARG A 68 4.99 -2.08 3.16
C ARG A 68 4.45 -0.69 3.49
N SER A 69 4.81 0.31 2.69
CA SER A 69 4.34 1.68 2.87
C SER A 69 2.81 1.79 2.72
N LEU A 70 2.23 1.10 1.74
CA LEU A 70 0.78 1.05 1.53
C LEU A 70 0.04 0.39 2.70
N GLN A 71 0.57 -0.71 3.23
CA GLN A 71 -0.02 -1.39 4.39
C GLN A 71 0.07 -0.54 5.67
N ARG A 72 1.17 0.19 5.87
CA ARG A 72 1.27 1.15 6.98
C ARG A 72 0.25 2.27 6.87
N LYS A 73 -0.01 2.79 5.66
CA LYS A 73 -1.09 3.77 5.43
C LYS A 73 -2.45 3.16 5.73
N LEU A 74 -2.70 1.92 5.31
CA LEU A 74 -3.95 1.22 5.62
C LEU A 74 -4.16 1.08 7.13
N ALA A 75 -3.12 0.76 7.89
CA ALA A 75 -3.19 0.67 9.35
C ALA A 75 -3.62 1.99 10.02
N VAL A 76 -3.22 3.12 9.44
CA VAL A 76 -3.62 4.46 9.93
C VAL A 76 -5.08 4.77 9.59
N VAL A 77 -5.49 4.57 8.33
CA VAL A 77 -6.85 4.93 7.87
C VAL A 77 -7.90 3.90 8.27
N ARG A 78 -7.48 2.68 8.63
CA ARG A 78 -8.35 1.60 9.10
C ARG A 78 -7.72 0.88 10.30
N PRO A 79 -7.74 1.50 11.50
CA PRO A 79 -7.04 0.99 12.69
C PRO A 79 -7.42 -0.43 13.11
N LYS A 80 -8.59 -0.92 12.72
CA LYS A 80 -9.03 -2.30 13.00
C LYS A 80 -8.09 -3.37 12.41
N TYR A 81 -7.32 -3.03 11.37
CA TYR A 81 -6.36 -3.94 10.76
C TYR A 81 -4.94 -3.77 11.31
N SER A 82 -4.67 -2.76 12.15
CA SER A 82 -3.31 -2.37 12.54
C SER A 82 -2.50 -3.50 13.16
N GLY A 83 -3.10 -4.28 14.06
CA GLY A 83 -2.42 -5.41 14.72
C GLY A 83 -2.02 -6.51 13.73
N ASP A 84 -2.94 -6.91 12.87
CA ASP A 84 -2.69 -7.93 11.86
C ASP A 84 -1.66 -7.47 10.81
N LEU A 85 -1.72 -6.20 10.40
CA LEU A 85 -0.78 -5.64 9.44
C LEU A 85 0.63 -5.50 10.03
N ALA A 86 0.76 -5.14 11.31
CA ALA A 86 2.05 -5.09 11.99
C ALA A 86 2.68 -6.50 12.10
N ALA A 87 1.90 -7.50 12.48
CA ALA A 87 2.36 -8.90 12.53
C ALA A 87 2.75 -9.41 11.14
N PHE A 88 1.98 -9.08 10.10
CA PHE A 88 2.29 -9.45 8.72
C PHE A 88 3.58 -8.78 8.23
N GLU A 89 3.81 -7.52 8.57
CA GLU A 89 5.06 -6.82 8.23
C GLU A 89 6.27 -7.53 8.85
N GLU A 90 6.21 -7.83 10.14
CA GLU A 90 7.32 -8.46 10.85
C GLU A 90 7.60 -9.89 10.36
N GLN A 91 6.56 -10.69 10.21
CA GLN A 91 6.68 -12.12 9.93
C GLN A 91 6.85 -12.46 8.45
N HIS A 92 6.42 -11.60 7.54
CA HIS A 92 6.35 -11.90 6.11
C HIS A 92 7.02 -10.86 5.22
N ILE A 93 6.75 -9.56 5.42
CA ILE A 93 7.36 -8.52 4.56
C ILE A 93 8.84 -8.38 4.85
N ALA A 94 9.24 -8.33 6.12
CA ALA A 94 10.63 -8.17 6.50
C ALA A 94 11.52 -9.32 5.99
N PRO A 95 11.15 -10.60 6.11
CA PRO A 95 11.92 -11.70 5.52
C PRO A 95 11.99 -11.64 4.00
N THR A 96 10.90 -11.26 3.32
CA THR A 96 10.88 -11.11 1.86
C THR A 96 11.84 -10.01 1.41
N LEU A 97 11.83 -8.87 2.11
CA LEU A 97 12.73 -7.76 1.81
C LEU A 97 14.20 -8.12 2.08
N ALA A 98 14.47 -8.85 3.17
CA ALA A 98 15.82 -9.34 3.48
C ALA A 98 16.34 -10.27 2.38
N ALA A 99 15.50 -11.17 1.85
CA ALA A 99 15.85 -12.02 0.73
C ALA A 99 16.16 -11.23 -0.57
N CYS A 100 15.42 -10.12 -0.83
CA CYS A 100 15.73 -9.22 -1.93
C CYS A 100 17.12 -8.58 -1.78
N TYR A 101 17.47 -8.12 -0.60
CA TYR A 101 18.78 -7.49 -0.36
C TYR A 101 19.93 -8.49 -0.38
N ALA A 102 19.65 -9.73 -0.02
CA ALA A 102 20.62 -10.82 -0.13
C ALA A 102 20.72 -11.42 -1.54
N GLU A 103 19.81 -11.01 -2.46
CA GLU A 103 19.69 -11.57 -3.80
C GLU A 103 19.51 -13.10 -3.79
N ASP A 104 18.86 -13.63 -2.75
CA ASP A 104 18.62 -15.06 -2.53
C ASP A 104 17.23 -15.46 -3.02
N LEU A 105 17.18 -16.03 -4.23
CA LEU A 105 15.91 -16.43 -4.85
C LEU A 105 15.20 -17.54 -4.07
N ALA A 106 15.94 -18.51 -3.52
CA ALA A 106 15.35 -19.61 -2.77
C ALA A 106 14.71 -19.11 -1.45
N ALA A 107 15.38 -18.20 -0.75
CA ALA A 107 14.83 -17.54 0.45
C ALA A 107 13.63 -16.66 0.08
N PHE A 108 13.72 -15.92 -1.03
CA PHE A 108 12.62 -15.10 -1.55
C PHE A 108 11.38 -15.96 -1.84
N ASP A 109 11.51 -17.04 -2.60
CA ASP A 109 10.37 -17.89 -2.98
C ASP A 109 9.70 -18.52 -1.75
N ARG A 110 10.46 -18.93 -0.75
CA ARG A 110 9.90 -19.43 0.52
C ARG A 110 9.12 -18.35 1.27
N ALA A 111 9.71 -17.18 1.43
CA ALA A 111 9.08 -16.05 2.11
C ALA A 111 7.82 -15.56 1.36
N PHE A 112 7.89 -15.47 0.04
CA PHE A 112 6.79 -15.08 -0.84
C PHE A 112 5.61 -16.06 -0.74
N ALA A 113 5.86 -17.37 -0.78
CA ALA A 113 4.81 -18.38 -0.66
C ALA A 113 4.14 -18.30 0.72
N ALA A 114 4.91 -18.26 1.80
CA ALA A 114 4.37 -18.16 3.16
C ALA A 114 3.55 -16.89 3.37
N ALA A 115 4.00 -15.76 2.81
CA ALA A 115 3.27 -14.50 2.88
C ALA A 115 1.97 -14.53 2.07
N THR A 116 1.98 -15.15 0.89
CA THR A 116 0.78 -15.30 0.06
C THR A 116 -0.27 -16.14 0.76
N ASP A 117 0.12 -17.26 1.36
CA ASP A 117 -0.79 -18.12 2.14
C ASP A 117 -1.37 -17.34 3.32
N ARG A 118 -0.53 -16.64 4.07
CA ARG A 118 -0.99 -15.82 5.20
C ARG A 118 -1.92 -14.69 4.76
N ALA A 119 -1.65 -14.01 3.65
CA ALA A 119 -2.54 -12.98 3.11
C ALA A 119 -3.93 -13.55 2.78
N ASN A 120 -3.99 -14.73 2.18
CA ASN A 120 -5.24 -15.40 1.86
C ASN A 120 -6.02 -15.83 3.13
N GLU A 121 -5.33 -16.30 4.17
CA GLU A 121 -5.95 -16.56 5.49
C GLU A 121 -6.53 -15.29 6.11
N MET A 122 -5.83 -14.17 5.97
CA MET A 122 -6.29 -12.87 6.46
C MET A 122 -7.56 -12.42 5.73
N HIS A 123 -7.66 -12.64 4.42
CA HIS A 123 -8.90 -12.36 3.69
C HIS A 123 -10.08 -13.17 4.23
N VAL A 124 -9.88 -14.43 4.59
CA VAL A 124 -10.92 -15.26 5.24
C VAL A 124 -11.27 -14.68 6.61
N LYS A 125 -10.28 -14.38 7.46
CA LYS A 125 -10.47 -13.79 8.79
C LYS A 125 -11.31 -12.51 8.72
N TRP A 126 -11.09 -11.66 7.71
CA TRP A 126 -11.78 -10.40 7.54
C TRP A 126 -13.00 -10.47 6.63
N ALA A 127 -13.63 -11.66 6.56
CA ALA A 127 -14.86 -11.92 5.84
C ALA A 127 -14.81 -11.59 4.32
N LYS A 128 -13.65 -11.83 3.71
CA LYS A 128 -13.44 -11.69 2.26
C LYS A 128 -12.85 -12.98 1.64
N PRO A 129 -13.46 -14.16 1.88
CA PRO A 129 -12.92 -15.44 1.40
C PRO A 129 -12.89 -15.55 -0.12
N TYR A 130 -13.65 -14.72 -0.82
CA TYR A 130 -13.70 -14.62 -2.28
C TYR A 130 -12.49 -13.88 -2.88
N ILE A 131 -11.67 -13.20 -2.07
CA ILE A 131 -10.41 -12.61 -2.49
C ILE A 131 -9.30 -13.61 -2.18
N ARG A 132 -8.77 -14.22 -3.24
CA ARG A 132 -7.64 -15.14 -3.12
C ARG A 132 -6.53 -14.71 -4.09
N TRP A 133 -5.40 -14.34 -3.55
CA TRP A 133 -4.24 -13.97 -4.36
C TRP A 133 -3.63 -15.22 -4.98
N THR A 134 -3.35 -15.09 -6.26
CA THR A 134 -2.59 -16.06 -7.05
C THR A 134 -1.54 -15.30 -7.85
N LEU A 135 -0.45 -15.97 -8.21
CA LEU A 135 0.52 -15.40 -9.13
C LEU A 135 -0.03 -15.51 -10.55
N PRO A 136 -0.07 -14.42 -11.35
CA PRO A 136 -0.40 -14.51 -12.78
C PRO A 136 0.56 -15.43 -13.52
N ASP A 137 0.08 -16.09 -14.58
CA ASP A 137 0.88 -17.04 -15.35
C ASP A 137 2.00 -16.37 -16.15
N GLU A 138 1.84 -15.10 -16.49
CA GLU A 138 2.82 -14.32 -17.25
C GLU A 138 3.37 -13.14 -16.44
N PRO A 139 4.64 -12.74 -16.67
CA PRO A 139 5.20 -11.53 -16.06
C PRO A 139 4.49 -10.29 -16.59
N PRO A 140 4.53 -9.18 -15.84
CA PRO A 140 4.00 -7.90 -16.30
C PRO A 140 4.76 -7.44 -17.55
N LYS A 141 4.03 -6.84 -18.49
CA LYS A 141 4.58 -6.36 -19.77
C LYS A 141 4.86 -4.87 -19.79
N ASP A 142 4.62 -4.20 -18.67
CA ASP A 142 4.77 -2.75 -18.49
C ASP A 142 6.13 -2.35 -17.88
N LEU A 143 6.92 -3.31 -17.43
CA LEU A 143 8.23 -3.06 -16.79
C LEU A 143 9.22 -4.15 -17.18
N GLU A 144 10.51 -3.78 -17.23
CA GLU A 144 11.59 -4.73 -17.44
C GLU A 144 11.88 -5.51 -16.14
N MET A 145 11.69 -6.82 -16.18
CA MET A 145 11.86 -7.72 -15.04
C MET A 145 13.26 -8.31 -14.92
N SER A 146 14.07 -8.23 -15.97
CA SER A 146 15.45 -8.71 -15.94
C SER A 146 16.39 -7.70 -15.27
N SER A 147 17.53 -8.21 -14.78
CA SER A 147 18.60 -7.34 -14.29
C SER A 147 19.11 -6.42 -15.41
N GLN A 148 19.23 -5.15 -15.11
CA GLN A 148 19.86 -4.18 -16.03
C GLN A 148 21.39 -4.32 -15.94
N PRO A 149 22.10 -4.12 -17.06
CA PRO A 149 23.56 -4.17 -17.08
C PRO A 149 24.21 -3.10 -16.22
#